data_b569f0e23c0e99dbe367f382240012a5
#
_entry.id   b569f0e23c0e99dbe367f382240012a5
#
_cell.length_a   1.000
_cell.length_b   1.000
_cell.length_c   1.000
_cell.angle_alpha   90.00
_cell.angle_beta   90.00
_cell.angle_gamma   90.00
#
_symmetry.space_group_name_H-M   'P 1'
#
loop_
_entity.id
_entity.type
_entity.pdbx_description
1 polymer ?
#
loop_
_entity_poly.entity_id
_entity_poly.type
_entity_poly.pdbx_seq_one_letter_code
_entity_poly.pdbx_strand_id
1 'polypeptide(L)'
;MKRGLFITATDTEVGKTVVTAALAIVLREKGWDVGVMKPVASGCVRRREGLVSEDAEFLSKAAEATEPLEEISPLRLEEPLAPTVAAARAGIELDLEPMWQAWRRLRDAHQVMLVEGIGGLLCPVTLDASVADLAKAFGLPLLVVARSGLGAINHTALTVEAARVRGLKVSGIVINRYNHDSPDLAEATNPDEIQRTTGVPVLGLIPEDATTNLKTGTVGQDVLAAARRLPLERLFG
;
A
#
# COMPACT_ATOMS: atom_id res chain seq x y z
N MET A 1 -5.49 17.69 -10.72
CA MET A 1 -5.31 16.78 -9.55
C MET A 1 -3.88 16.31 -9.57
N LYS A 2 -3.19 16.22 -8.43
CA LYS A 2 -1.85 15.59 -8.38
C LYS A 2 -1.95 14.11 -8.69
N ARG A 3 -0.94 13.58 -9.37
CA ARG A 3 -0.85 12.15 -9.71
C ARG A 3 -0.49 11.35 -8.47
N GLY A 4 -1.09 10.18 -8.32
CA GLY A 4 -0.77 9.31 -7.20
C GLY A 4 -1.72 8.15 -7.07
N LEU A 5 -1.39 7.25 -6.14
CA LEU A 5 -2.20 6.08 -5.80
C LEU A 5 -2.29 5.94 -4.28
N PHE A 6 -3.45 5.52 -3.82
CA PHE A 6 -3.60 4.97 -2.48
C PHE A 6 -3.55 3.45 -2.57
N ILE A 7 -2.52 2.84 -2.02
CA ILE A 7 -2.29 1.41 -2.06
C ILE A 7 -3.00 0.76 -0.86
N THR A 8 -4.04 0.00 -1.14
CA THR A 8 -4.75 -0.82 -0.16
C THR A 8 -4.57 -2.31 -0.47
N ALA A 9 -5.07 -3.18 0.39
CA ALA A 9 -5.03 -4.61 0.12
C ALA A 9 -6.29 -5.31 0.60
N THR A 10 -6.43 -6.56 0.17
CA THR A 10 -7.53 -7.44 0.56
C THR A 10 -7.42 -7.92 2.01
N ASP A 11 -6.22 -7.82 2.61
CA ASP A 11 -5.92 -8.26 3.98
C ASP A 11 -4.60 -7.68 4.49
N THR A 12 -4.25 -7.98 5.74
CA THR A 12 -2.93 -7.75 6.30
C THR A 12 -1.92 -8.75 5.69
N GLU A 13 -0.63 -8.38 5.65
CA GLU A 13 0.47 -9.24 5.16
C GLU A 13 0.37 -9.72 3.70
N VAL A 14 -0.48 -9.10 2.89
CA VAL A 14 -0.58 -9.41 1.45
C VAL A 14 0.61 -8.85 0.65
N GLY A 15 1.44 -8.00 1.28
CA GLY A 15 2.66 -7.44 0.68
C GLY A 15 2.46 -6.07 0.03
N LYS A 16 1.55 -5.23 0.56
CA LYS A 16 1.40 -3.82 0.14
C LYS A 16 2.74 -3.12 0.01
N THR A 17 3.56 -3.22 1.06
CA THR A 17 4.84 -2.51 1.19
C THR A 17 5.82 -2.87 0.10
N VAL A 18 5.90 -4.16 -0.27
CA VAL A 18 6.74 -4.63 -1.38
C VAL A 18 6.26 -4.06 -2.71
N VAL A 19 4.95 -4.10 -2.97
CA VAL A 19 4.36 -3.55 -4.21
C VAL A 19 4.53 -2.04 -4.27
N THR A 20 4.32 -1.32 -3.16
CA THR A 20 4.50 0.14 -3.09
C THR A 20 5.95 0.53 -3.35
N ALA A 21 6.90 -0.17 -2.71
CA ALA A 21 8.33 0.06 -2.89
C ALA A 21 8.77 -0.23 -4.34
N ALA A 22 8.32 -1.34 -4.91
CA ALA A 22 8.63 -1.68 -6.30
C ALA A 22 8.11 -0.61 -7.27
N LEU A 23 6.89 -0.10 -7.06
CA LEU A 23 6.34 1.01 -7.84
C LEU A 23 7.17 2.28 -7.67
N ALA A 24 7.61 2.62 -6.45
CA ALA A 24 8.45 3.79 -6.21
C ALA A 24 9.77 3.71 -6.99
N ILE A 25 10.45 2.57 -6.93
CA ILE A 25 11.70 2.35 -7.68
C ILE A 25 11.47 2.48 -9.17
N VAL A 26 10.45 1.79 -9.72
CA VAL A 26 10.21 1.78 -11.17
C VAL A 26 9.78 3.16 -11.70
N LEU A 27 9.02 3.93 -10.92
CA LEU A 27 8.67 5.30 -11.30
C LEU A 27 9.90 6.21 -11.30
N ARG A 28 10.79 6.06 -10.31
CA ARG A 28 12.06 6.80 -10.25
C ARG A 28 13.00 6.44 -11.40
N GLU A 29 13.10 5.15 -11.77
CA GLU A 29 13.85 4.71 -12.96
C GLU A 29 13.37 5.40 -14.25
N LYS A 30 12.09 5.80 -14.29
CA LYS A 30 11.50 6.58 -15.40
C LYS A 30 11.68 8.10 -15.26
N GLY A 31 12.42 8.54 -14.26
CA GLY A 31 12.72 9.96 -14.01
C GLY A 31 11.62 10.74 -13.30
N TRP A 32 10.67 10.05 -12.64
CA TRP A 32 9.63 10.74 -11.86
C TRP A 32 10.14 11.08 -10.46
N ASP A 33 9.75 12.24 -9.96
CA ASP A 33 9.92 12.61 -8.56
C ASP A 33 8.77 12.00 -7.75
N VAL A 34 9.10 11.03 -6.88
CA VAL A 34 8.15 10.16 -6.18
C VAL A 34 8.21 10.36 -4.69
N GLY A 35 7.13 10.89 -4.12
CA GLY A 35 6.91 10.90 -2.68
C GLY A 35 6.20 9.64 -2.21
N VAL A 36 6.55 9.16 -1.02
CA VAL A 36 5.92 8.03 -0.36
C VAL A 36 5.35 8.43 0.99
N MET A 37 4.25 7.79 1.39
CA MET A 37 3.67 8.02 2.71
C MET A 37 3.04 6.75 3.26
N LYS A 38 3.31 6.46 4.54
CA LYS A 38 2.62 5.47 5.39
C LYS A 38 1.87 6.24 6.48
N PRO A 39 0.66 6.72 6.24
CA PRO A 39 -0.03 7.67 7.13
C PRO A 39 -0.17 7.17 8.56
N VAL A 40 -0.47 5.88 8.70
CA VAL A 40 -0.62 5.19 9.98
C VAL A 40 0.14 3.88 9.91
N ALA A 41 0.94 3.60 10.92
CA ALA A 41 1.66 2.34 11.09
C ALA A 41 1.42 1.75 12.50
N SER A 42 1.24 0.45 12.57
CA SER A 42 1.24 -0.33 13.82
C SER A 42 2.32 -1.40 13.77
N GLY A 43 2.70 -1.95 14.93
CA GLY A 43 3.85 -2.85 15.03
C GLY A 43 5.18 -2.12 14.88
N CYS A 44 5.20 -0.82 15.23
CA CYS A 44 6.41 -0.02 15.15
C CYS A 44 7.41 -0.41 16.24
N VAL A 45 8.69 -0.42 15.87
CA VAL A 45 9.77 -0.79 16.78
C VAL A 45 10.23 0.43 17.57
N ARG A 46 10.38 0.27 18.91
CA ARG A 46 10.93 1.33 19.75
C ARG A 46 12.44 1.40 19.60
N ARG A 47 12.94 2.55 19.17
CA ARG A 47 14.37 2.88 19.06
C ARG A 47 14.69 4.11 19.91
N ARG A 48 15.94 4.60 19.87
CA ARG A 48 16.38 5.78 20.64
C ARG A 48 15.62 7.06 20.23
N GLU A 49 15.31 7.20 18.96
CA GLU A 49 14.60 8.32 18.35
C GLU A 49 13.06 8.23 18.51
N GLY A 50 12.55 7.13 19.06
CA GLY A 50 11.12 6.91 19.25
C GLY A 50 10.59 5.66 18.54
N LEU A 51 9.30 5.63 18.21
CA LEU A 51 8.69 4.55 17.43
C LEU A 51 9.04 4.71 15.96
N VAL A 52 9.51 3.64 15.34
CA VAL A 52 9.92 3.60 13.93
C VAL A 52 9.11 2.53 13.20
N SER A 53 8.51 2.90 12.06
CA SER A 53 7.84 1.97 11.15
C SER A 53 8.85 1.38 10.18
N GLU A 54 9.06 0.05 10.23
CA GLU A 54 9.93 -0.66 9.27
C GLU A 54 9.37 -0.54 7.83
N ASP A 55 8.03 -0.51 7.66
CA ASP A 55 7.40 -0.24 6.37
C ASP A 55 7.82 1.14 5.83
N ALA A 56 7.74 2.18 6.67
CA ALA A 56 8.10 3.53 6.24
C ALA A 56 9.60 3.65 5.91
N GLU A 57 10.48 2.99 6.65
CA GLU A 57 11.91 2.93 6.31
C GLU A 57 12.14 2.26 4.96
N PHE A 58 11.43 1.17 4.70
CA PHE A 58 11.53 0.47 3.42
C PHE A 58 11.04 1.34 2.26
N LEU A 59 9.89 2.00 2.42
CA LEU A 59 9.36 2.94 1.42
C LEU A 59 10.29 4.13 1.19
N SER A 60 10.81 4.72 2.27
CA SER A 60 11.78 5.83 2.22
C SER A 60 13.01 5.47 1.40
N LYS A 61 13.60 4.29 1.65
CA LYS A 61 14.74 3.79 0.88
C LYS A 61 14.40 3.56 -0.60
N ALA A 62 13.24 2.97 -0.88
CA ALA A 62 12.79 2.70 -2.24
C ALA A 62 12.55 3.97 -3.06
N ALA A 63 12.01 5.00 -2.41
CA ALA A 63 11.80 6.32 -3.02
C ALA A 63 13.07 7.18 -3.02
N GLU A 64 14.15 6.79 -2.33
CA GLU A 64 15.31 7.65 -1.99
C GLU A 64 14.85 8.97 -1.38
N ALA A 65 13.86 8.89 -0.49
CA ALA A 65 13.26 10.06 0.13
C ALA A 65 14.27 10.80 1.02
N THR A 66 14.24 12.11 0.97
CA THR A 66 15.03 13.01 1.82
C THR A 66 14.26 13.51 3.03
N GLU A 67 12.95 13.30 3.01
CA GLU A 67 12.04 13.69 4.08
C GLU A 67 12.28 12.85 5.34
N PRO A 68 12.12 13.44 6.51
CA PRO A 68 12.22 12.71 7.78
C PRO A 68 11.11 11.64 7.88
N LEU A 69 11.44 10.53 8.53
CA LEU A 69 10.48 9.41 8.71
C LEU A 69 9.19 9.84 9.44
N GLU A 70 9.25 10.89 10.24
CA GLU A 70 8.09 11.49 10.90
C GLU A 70 7.08 12.10 9.93
N GLU A 71 7.53 12.54 8.75
CA GLU A 71 6.65 13.01 7.69
C GLU A 71 6.14 11.86 6.84
N ILE A 72 6.99 10.88 6.55
CA ILE A 72 6.59 9.69 5.79
C ILE A 72 5.59 8.84 6.58
N SER A 73 5.79 8.69 7.90
CA SER A 73 4.88 7.94 8.78
C SER A 73 4.60 8.70 10.06
N PRO A 74 3.65 9.64 10.03
CA PRO A 74 3.38 10.54 11.17
C PRO A 74 2.68 9.85 12.35
N LEU A 75 1.81 8.86 12.10
CA LEU A 75 1.08 8.17 13.16
C LEU A 75 1.63 6.75 13.34
N ARG A 76 2.30 6.53 14.47
CA ARG A 76 3.03 5.28 14.75
C ARG A 76 2.56 4.69 16.08
N LEU A 77 2.18 3.43 16.03
CA LEU A 77 1.68 2.63 17.15
C LEU A 77 2.61 1.43 17.38
N GLU A 78 2.91 1.13 18.65
CA GLU A 78 3.87 0.08 19.00
C GLU A 78 3.28 -1.32 18.79
N GLU A 79 2.04 -1.55 19.23
CA GLU A 79 1.44 -2.88 19.12
C GLU A 79 0.98 -3.19 17.67
N PRO A 80 1.22 -4.42 17.17
CA PRO A 80 0.84 -4.84 15.81
C PRO A 80 -0.65 -5.21 15.72
N LEU A 81 -1.50 -4.23 15.98
CA LEU A 81 -2.96 -4.35 16.02
C LEU A 81 -3.61 -3.33 15.08
N ALA A 82 -4.93 -3.45 14.89
CA ALA A 82 -5.69 -2.38 14.24
C ALA A 82 -5.47 -1.05 14.98
N PRO A 83 -5.32 0.09 14.27
CA PRO A 83 -4.98 1.37 14.90
C PRO A 83 -5.86 1.75 16.09
N THR A 84 -7.18 1.57 15.97
CA THR A 84 -8.11 1.83 17.08
C THR A 84 -7.81 1.01 18.34
N VAL A 85 -7.46 -0.27 18.14
CA VAL A 85 -7.16 -1.18 19.26
C VAL A 85 -5.80 -0.84 19.86
N ALA A 86 -4.78 -0.60 19.03
CA ALA A 86 -3.45 -0.23 19.49
C ALA A 86 -3.46 1.11 20.25
N ALA A 87 -4.20 2.11 19.75
CA ALA A 87 -4.36 3.41 20.41
C ALA A 87 -5.08 3.27 21.76
N ALA A 88 -6.19 2.54 21.80
CA ALA A 88 -6.93 2.30 23.04
C ALA A 88 -6.06 1.60 24.11
N ARG A 89 -5.26 0.60 23.73
CA ARG A 89 -4.33 -0.09 24.63
C ARG A 89 -3.18 0.81 25.10
N ALA A 90 -2.74 1.73 24.25
CA ALA A 90 -1.74 2.73 24.60
C ALA A 90 -2.32 3.89 25.45
N GLY A 91 -3.64 3.95 25.64
CA GLY A 91 -4.32 5.03 26.36
C GLY A 91 -4.27 6.38 25.64
N ILE A 92 -4.19 6.37 24.32
CA ILE A 92 -4.14 7.58 23.48
C ILE A 92 -5.31 7.64 22.52
N GLU A 93 -5.69 8.86 22.16
CA GLU A 93 -6.57 9.14 21.02
C GLU A 93 -5.71 9.53 19.81
N LEU A 94 -6.01 8.96 18.65
CA LEU A 94 -5.27 9.28 17.43
C LEU A 94 -5.74 10.62 16.86
N ASP A 95 -4.91 11.64 17.00
CA ASP A 95 -5.06 12.90 16.28
C ASP A 95 -4.54 12.73 14.84
N LEU A 96 -5.43 12.96 13.86
CA LEU A 96 -5.09 12.84 12.44
C LEU A 96 -4.46 14.13 11.86
N GLU A 97 -4.45 15.26 12.58
CA GLU A 97 -3.93 16.51 12.05
C GLU A 97 -2.43 16.45 11.66
N PRO A 98 -1.52 15.82 12.45
CA PRO A 98 -0.14 15.64 12.01
C PRO A 98 -0.01 14.89 10.68
N MET A 99 -0.87 13.90 10.44
CA MET A 99 -0.94 13.17 9.17
C MET A 99 -1.35 14.09 8.01
N TRP A 100 -2.36 14.94 8.21
CA TRP A 100 -2.81 15.87 7.17
C TRP A 100 -1.79 16.96 6.88
N GLN A 101 -1.05 17.40 7.90
CA GLN A 101 0.05 18.37 7.70
C GLN A 101 1.18 17.75 6.87
N ALA A 102 1.61 16.53 7.21
CA ALA A 102 2.61 15.80 6.45
C ALA A 102 2.15 15.55 5.00
N TRP A 103 0.89 15.12 4.82
CA TRP A 103 0.31 14.92 3.49
C TRP A 103 0.38 16.19 2.62
N ARG A 104 -0.01 17.34 3.16
CA ARG A 104 0.05 18.60 2.41
C ARG A 104 1.47 18.93 1.95
N ARG A 105 2.47 18.76 2.84
CA ARG A 105 3.88 18.99 2.49
C ARG A 105 4.39 18.03 1.43
N LEU A 106 4.25 16.73 1.65
CA LEU A 106 4.71 15.70 0.71
C LEU A 106 4.03 15.83 -0.66
N ARG A 107 2.71 15.98 -0.65
CA ARG A 107 1.95 16.18 -1.88
C ARG A 107 2.45 17.39 -2.68
N ASP A 108 2.80 18.50 -2.04
CA ASP A 108 3.22 19.72 -2.72
C ASP A 108 4.68 19.68 -3.17
N ALA A 109 5.50 18.85 -2.53
CA ALA A 109 6.91 18.65 -2.87
C ALA A 109 7.11 17.72 -4.09
N HIS A 110 6.30 16.69 -4.27
CA HIS A 110 6.55 15.64 -5.27
C HIS A 110 5.60 15.66 -6.47
N GLN A 111 6.04 15.09 -7.60
CA GLN A 111 5.23 14.96 -8.82
C GLN A 111 4.18 13.87 -8.69
N VAL A 112 4.55 12.74 -8.05
CA VAL A 112 3.71 11.56 -7.82
C VAL A 112 3.74 11.16 -6.36
N MET A 113 2.58 10.80 -5.81
CA MET A 113 2.47 10.29 -4.45
C MET A 113 2.01 8.85 -4.42
N LEU A 114 2.71 8.02 -3.65
CA LEU A 114 2.30 6.67 -3.28
C LEU A 114 1.97 6.64 -1.79
N VAL A 115 0.69 6.50 -1.48
CA VAL A 115 0.20 6.47 -0.09
C VAL A 115 -0.20 5.04 0.26
N GLU A 116 0.47 4.44 1.23
CA GLU A 116 0.20 3.07 1.65
C GLU A 116 -0.73 3.03 2.88
N GLY A 117 -1.88 2.37 2.73
CA GLY A 117 -2.80 2.12 3.83
C GLY A 117 -2.29 1.08 4.83
N ILE A 118 -3.02 0.89 5.92
CA ILE A 118 -2.76 -0.13 6.95
C ILE A 118 -3.86 -1.20 6.92
N GLY A 119 -3.50 -2.48 7.07
CA GLY A 119 -4.47 -3.59 7.01
C GLY A 119 -5.22 -3.64 5.68
N GLY A 120 -6.49 -3.99 5.74
CA GLY A 120 -7.41 -3.94 4.61
C GLY A 120 -8.15 -2.60 4.49
N LEU A 121 -8.95 -2.44 3.42
CA LEU A 121 -9.66 -1.19 3.12
C LEU A 121 -10.62 -0.73 4.24
N LEU A 122 -11.22 -1.64 4.97
CA LEU A 122 -12.16 -1.35 6.06
C LEU A 122 -11.51 -1.39 7.45
N CYS A 123 -10.18 -1.49 7.54
CA CYS A 123 -9.48 -1.45 8.82
C CYS A 123 -9.80 -0.13 9.55
N PRO A 124 -10.27 -0.17 10.82
CA PRO A 124 -10.58 1.04 11.58
C PRO A 124 -9.31 1.77 11.98
N VAL A 125 -9.25 3.06 11.67
CA VAL A 125 -8.14 3.95 12.04
C VAL A 125 -8.45 4.74 13.28
N THR A 126 -9.64 5.32 13.33
CA THR A 126 -10.23 5.95 14.54
C THR A 126 -11.61 5.35 14.78
N LEU A 127 -12.31 5.79 15.82
CA LEU A 127 -13.69 5.34 16.07
C LEU A 127 -14.64 5.69 14.91
N ASP A 128 -14.36 6.78 14.21
CA ASP A 128 -15.24 7.34 13.16
C ASP A 128 -14.68 7.19 11.75
N ALA A 129 -13.43 6.71 11.58
CA ALA A 129 -12.77 6.62 10.28
C ALA A 129 -12.07 5.29 10.05
N SER A 130 -12.30 4.72 8.89
CA SER A 130 -11.59 3.56 8.33
C SER A 130 -10.49 3.99 7.35
N VAL A 131 -9.69 3.03 6.88
CA VAL A 131 -8.73 3.25 5.79
C VAL A 131 -9.42 3.75 4.52
N ALA A 132 -10.67 3.31 4.25
CA ALA A 132 -11.44 3.80 3.11
C ALA A 132 -11.79 5.30 3.23
N ASP A 133 -12.09 5.77 4.44
CA ASP A 133 -12.39 7.17 4.69
C ASP A 133 -11.13 8.03 4.52
N LEU A 134 -9.98 7.54 4.97
CA LEU A 134 -8.70 8.18 4.69
C LEU A 134 -8.42 8.22 3.18
N ALA A 135 -8.55 7.10 2.47
CA ALA A 135 -8.32 7.04 1.02
C ALA A 135 -9.20 8.06 0.26
N LYS A 136 -10.46 8.21 0.68
CA LYS A 136 -11.37 9.21 0.12
C LYS A 136 -10.88 10.64 0.39
N ALA A 137 -10.42 10.92 1.59
CA ALA A 137 -9.92 12.24 1.99
C ALA A 137 -8.57 12.59 1.31
N PHE A 138 -7.70 11.60 1.07
CA PHE A 138 -6.50 11.78 0.25
C PHE A 138 -6.83 12.14 -1.21
N GLY A 139 -8.00 11.75 -1.71
CA GLY A 139 -8.45 12.05 -3.07
C GLY A 139 -7.68 11.30 -4.16
N LEU A 140 -7.04 10.19 -3.81
CA LEU A 140 -6.26 9.36 -4.72
C LEU A 140 -7.07 8.11 -5.14
N PRO A 141 -6.91 7.65 -6.39
CA PRO A 141 -7.46 6.37 -6.81
C PRO A 141 -6.76 5.21 -6.12
N LEU A 142 -7.48 4.10 -5.93
CA LEU A 142 -6.98 2.92 -5.26
C LEU A 142 -6.21 2.00 -6.23
N LEU A 143 -5.10 1.46 -5.75
CA LEU A 143 -4.51 0.21 -6.22
C LEU A 143 -4.76 -0.86 -5.16
N VAL A 144 -5.41 -1.96 -5.54
CA VAL A 144 -5.69 -3.06 -4.62
C VAL A 144 -4.64 -4.15 -4.77
N VAL A 145 -3.95 -4.47 -3.70
CA VAL A 145 -3.02 -5.60 -3.65
C VAL A 145 -3.77 -6.82 -3.11
N ALA A 146 -3.80 -7.89 -3.89
CA ALA A 146 -4.46 -9.15 -3.56
C ALA A 146 -3.44 -10.29 -3.41
N ARG A 147 -3.79 -11.33 -2.64
CA ARG A 147 -3.02 -12.58 -2.61
C ARG A 147 -3.32 -13.44 -3.85
N SER A 148 -2.47 -14.41 -4.16
CA SER A 148 -2.62 -15.29 -5.33
C SER A 148 -3.56 -16.48 -5.09
N GLY A 149 -3.51 -17.12 -3.90
CA GLY A 149 -4.10 -18.41 -3.62
C GLY A 149 -5.61 -18.44 -3.41
N LEU A 150 -6.11 -19.59 -2.96
CA LEU A 150 -7.54 -19.83 -2.71
C LEU A 150 -8.15 -18.79 -1.76
N GLY A 151 -9.37 -18.34 -2.09
CA GLY A 151 -10.09 -17.26 -1.38
C GLY A 151 -9.81 -15.85 -1.92
N ALA A 152 -8.82 -15.66 -2.79
CA ALA A 152 -8.46 -14.36 -3.36
C ALA A 152 -9.62 -13.71 -4.13
N ILE A 153 -10.41 -14.47 -4.87
CA ILE A 153 -11.57 -13.96 -5.62
C ILE A 153 -12.54 -13.28 -4.68
N ASN A 154 -12.98 -13.96 -3.62
CA ASN A 154 -13.94 -13.43 -2.66
C ASN A 154 -13.38 -12.18 -1.94
N HIS A 155 -12.17 -12.24 -1.41
CA HIS A 155 -11.58 -11.11 -0.68
C HIS A 155 -11.38 -9.90 -1.58
N THR A 156 -10.99 -10.11 -2.83
CA THR A 156 -10.83 -9.02 -3.79
C THR A 156 -12.17 -8.41 -4.18
N ALA A 157 -13.17 -9.24 -4.45
CA ALA A 157 -14.52 -8.77 -4.77
C ALA A 157 -15.11 -7.95 -3.62
N LEU A 158 -15.02 -8.44 -2.37
CA LEU A 158 -15.49 -7.70 -1.20
C LEU A 158 -14.77 -6.35 -1.04
N THR A 159 -13.46 -6.31 -1.28
CA THR A 159 -12.68 -5.07 -1.21
C THR A 159 -13.10 -4.07 -2.27
N VAL A 160 -13.30 -4.53 -3.52
CA VAL A 160 -13.73 -3.68 -4.63
C VAL A 160 -15.16 -3.18 -4.40
N GLU A 161 -16.09 -4.02 -3.94
CA GLU A 161 -17.45 -3.61 -3.58
C GLU A 161 -17.45 -2.58 -2.44
N ALA A 162 -16.66 -2.81 -1.39
CA ALA A 162 -16.52 -1.84 -0.30
C ALA A 162 -15.98 -0.49 -0.78
N ALA A 163 -15.06 -0.49 -1.74
CA ALA A 163 -14.55 0.72 -2.38
C ALA A 163 -15.64 1.44 -3.17
N ARG A 164 -16.39 0.72 -4.00
CA ARG A 164 -17.48 1.27 -4.84
C ARG A 164 -18.59 1.92 -4.03
N VAL A 165 -19.05 1.23 -2.99
CA VAL A 165 -20.10 1.76 -2.09
C VAL A 165 -19.68 3.09 -1.45
N ARG A 166 -18.36 3.30 -1.24
CA ARG A 166 -17.84 4.55 -0.69
C ARG A 166 -17.45 5.59 -1.75
N GLY A 167 -17.72 5.31 -3.02
CA GLY A 167 -17.41 6.19 -4.14
C GLY A 167 -15.90 6.31 -4.44
N LEU A 168 -15.12 5.29 -4.06
CA LEU A 168 -13.68 5.23 -4.34
C LEU A 168 -13.44 4.63 -5.73
N LYS A 169 -12.57 5.27 -6.51
CA LYS A 169 -12.14 4.74 -7.81
C LYS A 169 -11.06 3.67 -7.59
N VAL A 170 -11.29 2.45 -8.07
CA VAL A 170 -10.26 1.41 -8.14
C VAL A 170 -9.63 1.43 -9.52
N SER A 171 -8.36 1.79 -9.62
CA SER A 171 -7.61 1.87 -10.88
C SER A 171 -7.14 0.53 -11.38
N GLY A 172 -6.93 -0.43 -10.47
CA GLY A 172 -6.50 -1.78 -10.82
C GLY A 172 -6.22 -2.64 -9.62
N ILE A 173 -5.93 -3.89 -9.90
CA ILE A 173 -5.57 -4.92 -8.94
C ILE A 173 -4.18 -5.44 -9.32
N VAL A 174 -3.32 -5.63 -8.31
CA VAL A 174 -2.04 -6.34 -8.43
C VAL A 174 -2.12 -7.58 -7.56
N ILE A 175 -1.88 -8.74 -8.14
CA ILE A 175 -1.78 -10.00 -7.39
C ILE A 175 -0.32 -10.19 -6.99
N ASN A 176 -0.08 -10.30 -5.69
CA ASN A 176 1.26 -10.45 -5.13
C ASN A 176 1.50 -11.88 -4.64
N ARG A 177 2.77 -12.26 -4.56
CA ARG A 177 3.26 -13.61 -4.21
C ARG A 177 2.72 -14.69 -5.15
N TYR A 178 2.65 -14.34 -6.43
CA TYR A 178 2.23 -15.29 -7.47
C TYR A 178 3.36 -16.24 -7.83
N ASN A 179 3.07 -17.53 -7.84
CA ASN A 179 4.05 -18.54 -8.25
C ASN A 179 4.01 -18.74 -9.77
N HIS A 180 4.94 -18.11 -10.49
CA HIS A 180 5.01 -18.19 -11.96
C HIS A 180 5.50 -19.55 -12.46
N ASP A 181 6.33 -20.25 -11.69
CA ASP A 181 6.98 -21.48 -12.13
C ASP A 181 6.04 -22.68 -12.02
N SER A 182 5.22 -22.70 -10.99
CA SER A 182 4.28 -23.80 -10.74
C SER A 182 3.04 -23.28 -9.99
N PRO A 183 2.19 -22.48 -10.66
CA PRO A 183 0.96 -22.00 -10.02
C PRO A 183 0.04 -23.20 -9.74
N ASP A 184 -0.58 -23.22 -8.56
CA ASP A 184 -1.67 -24.16 -8.33
C ASP A 184 -2.90 -23.78 -9.17
N LEU A 185 -3.93 -24.65 -9.17
CA LEU A 185 -5.11 -24.41 -9.99
C LEU A 185 -5.83 -23.10 -9.63
N ALA A 186 -5.87 -22.73 -8.35
CA ALA A 186 -6.47 -21.46 -7.92
C ALA A 186 -5.62 -20.27 -8.39
N GLU A 187 -4.30 -20.32 -8.23
CA GLU A 187 -3.41 -19.26 -8.70
C GLU A 187 -3.52 -19.07 -10.22
N ALA A 188 -3.54 -20.15 -10.99
CA ALA A 188 -3.63 -20.08 -12.43
C ALA A 188 -4.94 -19.47 -12.94
N THR A 189 -6.06 -19.66 -12.22
CA THR A 189 -7.39 -19.22 -12.65
C THR A 189 -7.84 -17.91 -11.99
N ASN A 190 -7.32 -17.57 -10.80
CA ASN A 190 -7.73 -16.40 -10.04
C ASN A 190 -7.58 -15.06 -10.78
N PRO A 191 -6.52 -14.79 -11.56
CA PRO A 191 -6.37 -13.49 -12.24
C PRO A 191 -7.56 -13.15 -13.14
N ASP A 192 -7.94 -14.07 -14.00
CA ASP A 192 -9.05 -13.89 -14.95
C ASP A 192 -10.39 -13.83 -14.21
N GLU A 193 -10.59 -14.68 -13.22
CA GLU A 193 -11.84 -14.74 -12.45
C GLU A 193 -12.02 -13.51 -11.56
N ILE A 194 -10.95 -12.98 -10.96
CA ILE A 194 -10.97 -11.71 -10.22
C ILE A 194 -11.37 -10.57 -11.15
N GLN A 195 -10.74 -10.48 -12.34
CA GLN A 195 -11.07 -9.44 -13.31
C GLN A 195 -12.53 -9.55 -13.78
N ARG A 196 -12.99 -10.76 -14.08
CA ARG A 196 -14.38 -11.02 -14.52
C ARG A 196 -15.38 -10.64 -13.42
N THR A 197 -15.14 -11.06 -12.19
CA THR A 197 -16.05 -10.86 -11.05
C THR A 197 -16.10 -9.40 -10.63
N THR A 198 -14.96 -8.73 -10.59
CA THR A 198 -14.87 -7.33 -10.10
C THR A 198 -15.08 -6.29 -11.21
N GLY A 199 -14.88 -6.65 -12.48
CA GLY A 199 -14.82 -5.69 -13.58
C GLY A 199 -13.66 -4.71 -13.47
N VAL A 200 -12.69 -4.95 -12.57
CA VAL A 200 -11.47 -4.16 -12.40
C VAL A 200 -10.29 -4.93 -13.02
N PRO A 201 -9.43 -4.28 -13.82
CA PRO A 201 -8.34 -4.98 -14.46
C PRO A 201 -7.32 -5.49 -13.43
N VAL A 202 -6.85 -6.73 -13.61
CA VAL A 202 -5.63 -7.24 -12.99
C VAL A 202 -4.46 -6.72 -13.82
N LEU A 203 -3.68 -5.81 -13.24
CA LEU A 203 -2.63 -5.07 -13.93
C LEU A 203 -1.30 -5.83 -13.99
N GLY A 204 -1.09 -6.77 -13.08
CA GLY A 204 0.10 -7.58 -13.05
C GLY A 204 0.12 -8.58 -11.91
N LEU A 205 1.02 -9.54 -12.05
CA LEU A 205 1.31 -10.62 -11.12
C LEU A 205 2.75 -10.44 -10.63
N ILE A 206 2.91 -10.18 -9.35
CA ILE A 206 4.22 -9.96 -8.72
C ILE A 206 4.62 -11.26 -8.03
N PRO A 207 5.80 -11.83 -8.35
CA PRO A 207 6.26 -13.06 -7.70
C PRO A 207 6.69 -12.83 -6.25
N GLU A 208 6.77 -13.91 -5.49
CA GLU A 208 7.56 -13.93 -4.27
C GLU A 208 9.04 -14.01 -4.66
N ASP A 209 9.87 -13.15 -4.06
CA ASP A 209 11.31 -13.12 -4.29
C ASP A 209 12.01 -13.12 -2.92
N ALA A 210 12.70 -14.22 -2.61
CA ALA A 210 13.38 -14.44 -1.34
C ALA A 210 14.52 -13.41 -1.06
N THR A 211 14.97 -12.70 -2.09
CA THR A 211 15.97 -11.64 -1.94
C THR A 211 15.36 -10.31 -1.52
N THR A 212 14.03 -10.19 -1.54
CA THR A 212 13.32 -9.03 -0.99
C THR A 212 13.45 -9.00 0.52
N ASN A 213 13.98 -7.91 1.06
CA ASN A 213 14.25 -7.79 2.49
C ASN A 213 13.94 -6.37 2.99
N LEU A 214 12.90 -6.25 3.81
CA LEU A 214 12.45 -4.97 4.34
C LEU A 214 13.51 -4.31 5.23
N LYS A 215 14.26 -5.09 6.01
CA LYS A 215 15.27 -4.57 6.94
C LYS A 215 16.46 -3.93 6.21
N THR A 216 16.91 -4.55 5.13
CA THR A 216 18.00 -3.99 4.32
C THR A 216 17.53 -2.92 3.33
N GLY A 217 16.24 -2.86 3.04
CA GLY A 217 15.65 -1.98 2.04
C GLY A 217 15.79 -2.52 0.61
N THR A 218 15.96 -3.83 0.46
CA THR A 218 16.16 -4.47 -0.85
C THR A 218 14.84 -4.97 -1.42
N VAL A 219 14.53 -4.57 -2.66
CA VAL A 219 13.46 -5.18 -3.46
C VAL A 219 14.09 -6.14 -4.45
N GLY A 220 13.64 -7.39 -4.47
CA GLY A 220 14.18 -8.45 -5.31
C GLY A 220 14.01 -8.17 -6.80
N GLN A 221 14.92 -8.72 -7.62
CA GLN A 221 14.95 -8.43 -9.05
C GLN A 221 13.74 -8.97 -9.80
N ASP A 222 13.18 -10.10 -9.37
CA ASP A 222 11.98 -10.67 -10.00
C ASP A 222 10.74 -9.82 -9.70
N VAL A 223 10.64 -9.27 -8.49
CA VAL A 223 9.62 -8.28 -8.11
C VAL A 223 9.75 -7.03 -8.99
N LEU A 224 10.95 -6.48 -9.14
CA LEU A 224 11.19 -5.30 -9.97
C LEU A 224 10.90 -5.56 -11.45
N ALA A 225 11.32 -6.72 -11.97
CA ALA A 225 11.04 -7.10 -13.35
C ALA A 225 9.54 -7.18 -13.62
N ALA A 226 8.77 -7.75 -12.68
CA ALA A 226 7.31 -7.77 -12.79
C ALA A 226 6.69 -6.36 -12.66
N ALA A 227 7.16 -5.55 -11.72
CA ALA A 227 6.69 -4.18 -11.54
C ALA A 227 6.95 -3.27 -12.75
N ARG A 228 8.07 -3.44 -13.48
CA ARG A 228 8.38 -2.71 -14.73
C ARG A 228 7.40 -3.01 -15.86
N ARG A 229 6.67 -4.14 -15.80
CA ARG A 229 5.64 -4.53 -16.77
C ARG A 229 4.26 -3.93 -16.47
N LEU A 230 4.08 -3.32 -15.29
CA LEU A 230 2.81 -2.69 -14.94
C LEU A 230 2.51 -1.51 -15.89
N PRO A 231 1.25 -1.31 -16.28
CA PRO A 231 0.85 -0.24 -17.19
C PRO A 231 0.80 1.11 -16.45
N LEU A 232 1.97 1.68 -16.15
CA LEU A 232 2.11 2.90 -15.35
C LEU A 232 1.40 4.11 -15.98
N GLU A 233 1.34 4.20 -17.30
CA GLU A 233 0.60 5.27 -17.99
C GLU A 233 -0.90 5.23 -17.69
N ARG A 234 -1.46 4.05 -17.51
CA ARG A 234 -2.85 3.87 -17.09
C ARG A 234 -3.08 4.27 -15.63
N LEU A 235 -2.08 4.07 -14.78
CA LEU A 235 -2.15 4.36 -13.34
C LEU A 235 -1.94 5.85 -13.05
N PHE A 236 -1.06 6.50 -13.80
CA PHE A 236 -0.59 7.86 -13.51
C PHE A 236 -0.77 8.85 -14.68
N GLY A 237 -1.35 8.42 -15.80
CA GLY A 237 -1.60 9.23 -16.98
C GLY A 237 -2.72 10.29 -16.84
#